data_8186783d61567ca4acb65a20029c0201
#
_entry.id   8186783d61567ca4acb65a20029c0201
#
_cell.length_a   1.000
_cell.length_b   1.000
_cell.length_c   1.000
_cell.angle_alpha   90.00
_cell.angle_beta   90.00
_cell.angle_gamma   90.00
#
_symmetry.space_group_name_H-M   'P 1'
#
loop_
_entity.id
_entity.type
_entity.pdbx_description
1 polymer ?
#
loop_
_entity_poly.entity_id
_entity_poly.type
_entity_poly.pdbx_seq_one_letter_code
_entity_poly.pdbx_strand_id
1 'polypeptide(L)'
;MFLFRRSAILAVAIAAVMAAQSRQQPSVTDPRHDFLRQLSAAAIERTHHVVRYDPGYVRIAYPGGDVPPETGVCTDEVIRAYRAVGIDLQKEVHEDMAANFSDYPSKRLWGRTSPDSNIDHRRVPNLMIFFSRKGEVLPISTRSDDYQPGDLITWDLGGGLTHIGMVVDQKTLLSRRYMIVHNIGRGPKMEDALFDWKITGHYRYFGP
;
A
#
# COMPACT_ATOMS: atom_id res chain seq x y z
N MET A 1 -76.41 -0.75 -61.62
CA MET A 1 -76.29 -0.75 -60.13
C MET A 1 -75.07 -1.57 -59.78
N PHE A 2 -73.87 -0.91 -59.73
CA PHE A 2 -72.60 -1.55 -59.56
C PHE A 2 -71.98 -1.12 -58.23
N LEU A 3 -71.77 -2.07 -57.33
CA LEU A 3 -71.10 -1.90 -56.03
C LEU A 3 -69.58 -2.05 -56.21
N PHE A 4 -68.85 -0.96 -56.01
CA PHE A 4 -67.39 -1.00 -55.91
C PHE A 4 -66.97 -1.32 -54.46
N ARG A 5 -66.38 -2.50 -54.25
CA ARG A 5 -65.65 -2.84 -53.01
C ARG A 5 -64.27 -2.23 -53.07
N ARG A 6 -63.93 -1.35 -52.13
CA ARG A 6 -62.54 -0.86 -51.87
C ARG A 6 -61.88 -1.78 -50.84
N SER A 7 -60.87 -2.52 -51.26
CA SER A 7 -59.99 -3.26 -50.39
C SER A 7 -58.95 -2.32 -49.82
N ALA A 8 -58.89 -2.16 -48.49
CA ALA A 8 -57.87 -1.44 -47.81
C ALA A 8 -56.71 -2.40 -47.55
N ILE A 9 -55.54 -2.10 -48.12
CA ILE A 9 -54.28 -2.79 -47.86
C ILE A 9 -53.67 -2.15 -46.64
N LEU A 10 -53.60 -2.92 -45.53
CA LEU A 10 -52.93 -2.52 -44.27
C LEU A 10 -51.42 -2.82 -44.38
N ALA A 11 -50.60 -1.79 -44.55
CA ALA A 11 -49.16 -1.89 -44.54
C ALA A 11 -48.68 -1.92 -43.10
N VAL A 12 -48.19 -3.08 -42.62
CA VAL A 12 -47.54 -3.22 -41.34
C VAL A 12 -46.07 -2.81 -41.49
N ALA A 13 -45.72 -1.65 -40.95
CA ALA A 13 -44.32 -1.22 -40.84
C ALA A 13 -43.69 -1.88 -39.64
N ILE A 14 -42.79 -2.86 -39.87
CA ILE A 14 -41.94 -3.47 -38.84
C ILE A 14 -40.78 -2.51 -38.62
N ALA A 15 -40.82 -1.72 -37.52
CA ALA A 15 -39.70 -0.94 -37.09
C ALA A 15 -38.68 -1.88 -36.37
N ALA A 16 -37.58 -2.19 -37.04
CA ALA A 16 -36.45 -2.90 -36.43
C ALA A 16 -35.74 -1.95 -35.47
N VAL A 17 -35.96 -2.14 -34.16
CA VAL A 17 -35.17 -1.47 -33.10
C VAL A 17 -33.82 -2.14 -33.06
N MET A 18 -32.82 -1.55 -33.72
CA MET A 18 -31.40 -1.91 -33.49
C MET A 18 -31.00 -1.41 -32.13
N ALA A 19 -31.01 -2.30 -31.12
CA ALA A 19 -30.36 -2.08 -29.85
C ALA A 19 -28.86 -2.02 -30.10
N ALA A 20 -28.31 -0.81 -30.15
CA ALA A 20 -26.85 -0.61 -30.09
C ALA A 20 -26.35 -1.04 -28.71
N GLN A 21 -25.96 -2.29 -28.61
CA GLN A 21 -25.16 -2.76 -27.44
C GLN A 21 -23.81 -2.05 -27.51
N SER A 22 -23.68 -0.96 -26.75
CA SER A 22 -22.40 -0.36 -26.48
C SER A 22 -21.56 -1.43 -25.78
N ARG A 23 -20.63 -2.06 -26.52
CA ARG A 23 -19.57 -2.86 -25.91
C ARG A 23 -18.76 -1.91 -25.05
N GLN A 24 -19.01 -1.90 -23.74
CA GLN A 24 -18.10 -1.33 -22.78
C GLN A 24 -16.75 -2.05 -22.96
N GLN A 25 -15.82 -1.39 -23.63
CA GLN A 25 -14.44 -1.83 -23.61
C GLN A 25 -14.02 -1.90 -22.14
N PRO A 26 -13.39 -3.02 -21.69
CA PRO A 26 -12.83 -3.07 -20.36
C PRO A 26 -11.86 -1.87 -20.26
N SER A 27 -12.10 -1.00 -19.29
CA SER A 27 -11.19 0.09 -18.97
C SER A 27 -9.85 -0.56 -18.64
N VAL A 28 -8.82 -0.29 -19.44
CA VAL A 28 -7.46 -0.69 -19.12
C VAL A 28 -7.12 0.10 -17.85
N THR A 29 -7.22 -0.56 -16.71
CA THR A 29 -6.80 0.03 -15.43
C THR A 29 -5.28 0.23 -15.50
N ASP A 30 -4.81 1.38 -15.06
CA ASP A 30 -3.38 1.65 -14.95
C ASP A 30 -2.74 0.57 -14.04
N PRO A 31 -1.73 -0.20 -14.51
CA PRO A 31 -1.09 -1.23 -13.72
C PRO A 31 -0.56 -0.73 -12.37
N ARG A 32 -0.15 0.53 -12.30
CA ARG A 32 0.31 1.17 -11.05
C ARG A 32 -0.86 1.36 -10.07
N HIS A 33 -2.02 1.76 -10.57
CA HIS A 33 -3.22 1.87 -9.74
C HIS A 33 -3.68 0.50 -9.21
N ASP A 34 -3.64 -0.52 -10.07
CA ASP A 34 -3.99 -1.89 -9.66
C ASP A 34 -3.02 -2.44 -8.61
N PHE A 35 -1.72 -2.18 -8.76
CA PHE A 35 -0.72 -2.54 -7.77
C PHE A 35 -1.01 -1.88 -6.40
N LEU A 36 -1.22 -0.58 -6.36
CA LEU A 36 -1.51 0.15 -5.11
C LEU A 36 -2.80 -0.35 -4.44
N ARG A 37 -3.80 -0.69 -5.23
CA ARG A 37 -5.05 -1.28 -4.73
C ARG A 37 -4.81 -2.65 -4.10
N GLN A 38 -4.01 -3.52 -4.73
CA GLN A 38 -3.64 -4.83 -4.19
C GLN A 38 -2.79 -4.69 -2.93
N LEU A 39 -1.83 -3.76 -2.91
CA LEU A 39 -1.01 -3.48 -1.75
C LEU A 39 -1.84 -2.98 -0.56
N SER A 40 -2.79 -2.07 -0.82
CA SER A 40 -3.75 -1.61 0.19
C SER A 40 -4.59 -2.76 0.75
N ALA A 41 -5.11 -3.65 -0.12
CA ALA A 41 -5.88 -4.81 0.31
C ALA A 41 -5.03 -5.77 1.16
N ALA A 42 -3.77 -6.00 0.78
CA ALA A 42 -2.83 -6.81 1.54
C ALA A 42 -2.54 -6.21 2.93
N ALA A 43 -2.43 -4.88 3.04
CA ALA A 43 -2.27 -4.21 4.33
C ALA A 43 -3.53 -4.36 5.21
N ILE A 44 -4.73 -4.20 4.64
CA ILE A 44 -5.99 -4.42 5.37
C ILE A 44 -6.07 -5.86 5.89
N GLU A 45 -5.69 -6.86 5.07
CA GLU A 45 -5.67 -8.27 5.48
C GLU A 45 -4.80 -8.49 6.73
N ARG A 46 -3.70 -7.74 6.90
CA ARG A 46 -2.87 -7.82 8.10
C ARG A 46 -3.64 -7.55 9.38
N THR A 47 -4.69 -6.73 9.35
CA THR A 47 -5.50 -6.41 10.54
C THR A 47 -6.31 -7.59 11.09
N HIS A 48 -6.44 -8.67 10.34
CA HIS A 48 -7.10 -9.91 10.77
C HIS A 48 -6.17 -10.86 11.53
N HIS A 49 -4.87 -10.53 11.62
CA HIS A 49 -3.88 -11.36 12.31
C HIS A 49 -3.64 -10.89 13.74
N VAL A 50 -3.49 -11.85 14.65
CA VAL A 50 -3.07 -11.56 16.03
C VAL A 50 -1.56 -11.53 16.08
N VAL A 51 -0.99 -10.35 16.27
CA VAL A 51 0.46 -10.12 16.30
C VAL A 51 0.84 -9.43 17.60
N ARG A 52 1.72 -10.08 18.39
CA ARG A 52 2.34 -9.47 19.57
C ARG A 52 3.48 -8.56 19.12
N TYR A 53 3.50 -7.34 19.62
CA TYR A 53 4.58 -6.40 19.32
C TYR A 53 5.91 -6.88 19.91
N ASP A 54 6.91 -7.14 19.05
CA ASP A 54 8.20 -7.66 19.46
C ASP A 54 9.32 -7.09 18.57
N PRO A 55 10.10 -6.13 19.06
CA PRO A 55 11.23 -5.55 18.34
C PRO A 55 12.52 -6.39 18.45
N GLY A 56 12.47 -7.55 19.10
CA GLY A 56 13.62 -8.40 19.34
C GLY A 56 14.35 -8.79 18.06
N TYR A 57 15.67 -8.97 18.19
CA TYR A 57 16.48 -9.48 17.09
C TYR A 57 16.24 -10.98 16.90
N VAL A 58 15.91 -11.37 15.68
CA VAL A 58 15.72 -12.78 15.29
C VAL A 58 16.58 -13.07 14.06
N ARG A 59 17.27 -14.21 14.06
CA ARG A 59 17.89 -14.74 12.84
C ARG A 59 16.82 -15.35 11.95
N ILE A 60 16.76 -14.87 10.72
CA ILE A 60 15.77 -15.29 9.74
C ILE A 60 16.48 -15.73 8.45
N ALA A 61 15.80 -16.48 7.59
CA ALA A 61 16.31 -16.83 6.28
C ALA A 61 16.57 -15.59 5.42
N TYR A 62 17.39 -15.73 4.39
CA TYR A 62 17.64 -14.70 3.39
C TYR A 62 17.79 -15.37 2.00
N PRO A 63 17.13 -14.87 0.94
CA PRO A 63 16.02 -13.89 1.00
C PRO A 63 14.71 -14.51 1.51
N GLY A 64 13.67 -13.68 1.68
CA GLY A 64 12.31 -14.13 2.01
C GLY A 64 12.07 -14.50 3.46
N GLY A 65 13.04 -14.23 4.36
CA GLY A 65 12.88 -14.52 5.78
C GLY A 65 11.87 -13.60 6.47
N ASP A 66 11.19 -14.14 7.49
CA ASP A 66 10.27 -13.38 8.35
C ASP A 66 10.46 -13.78 9.81
N VAL A 67 10.10 -12.88 10.71
CA VAL A 67 9.96 -13.21 12.13
C VAL A 67 8.74 -14.12 12.33
N PRO A 68 8.61 -14.83 13.48
CA PRO A 68 7.44 -15.66 13.73
C PRO A 68 6.13 -14.91 13.42
N PRO A 69 5.16 -15.56 12.76
CA PRO A 69 3.96 -14.87 12.25
C PRO A 69 3.11 -14.22 13.35
N GLU A 70 3.19 -14.73 14.57
CA GLU A 70 2.52 -14.20 15.76
C GLU A 70 3.27 -13.03 16.43
N THR A 71 4.41 -12.60 15.87
CA THR A 71 5.19 -11.46 16.36
C THR A 71 5.51 -10.48 15.25
N GLY A 72 5.80 -9.23 15.60
CA GLY A 72 6.20 -8.22 14.63
C GLY A 72 6.10 -6.80 15.19
N VAL A 73 6.63 -5.86 14.42
CA VAL A 73 6.54 -4.43 14.68
C VAL A 73 5.90 -3.71 13.49
N CYS A 74 5.85 -2.39 13.49
CA CYS A 74 5.24 -1.60 12.41
C CYS A 74 5.82 -1.91 11.03
N THR A 75 7.13 -2.10 10.92
CA THR A 75 7.81 -2.42 9.67
C THR A 75 7.46 -3.82 9.17
N ASP A 76 7.27 -4.79 10.06
CA ASP A 76 6.93 -6.17 9.67
C ASP A 76 5.56 -6.23 8.97
N GLU A 77 4.61 -5.38 9.37
CA GLU A 77 3.31 -5.31 8.69
C GLU A 77 3.43 -4.74 7.27
N VAL A 78 4.27 -3.73 7.07
CA VAL A 78 4.59 -3.20 5.74
C VAL A 78 5.30 -4.26 4.89
N ILE A 79 6.32 -4.94 5.44
CA ILE A 79 7.08 -5.99 4.75
C ILE A 79 6.16 -7.12 4.29
N ARG A 80 5.25 -7.56 5.16
CA ARG A 80 4.29 -8.62 4.88
C ARG A 80 3.27 -8.21 3.81
N ALA A 81 2.80 -6.96 3.84
CA ALA A 81 1.91 -6.43 2.80
C ALA A 81 2.61 -6.42 1.43
N TYR A 82 3.86 -5.96 1.34
CA TYR A 82 4.64 -6.00 0.10
C TYR A 82 4.90 -7.42 -0.37
N ARG A 83 5.20 -8.34 0.54
CA ARG A 83 5.41 -9.76 0.20
C ARG A 83 4.17 -10.40 -0.41
N ALA A 84 2.97 -10.04 0.07
CA ALA A 84 1.72 -10.53 -0.48
C ALA A 84 1.48 -10.09 -1.94
N VAL A 85 2.13 -9.00 -2.39
CA VAL A 85 2.11 -8.54 -3.78
C VAL A 85 3.39 -8.88 -4.54
N GLY A 86 4.21 -9.81 -4.02
CA GLY A 86 5.38 -10.37 -4.70
C GLY A 86 6.68 -9.61 -4.52
N ILE A 87 6.76 -8.63 -3.61
CA ILE A 87 7.99 -7.84 -3.36
C ILE A 87 8.60 -8.22 -2.01
N ASP A 88 9.85 -8.66 -2.02
CA ASP A 88 10.63 -8.97 -0.81
C ASP A 88 11.46 -7.77 -0.34
N LEU A 89 10.89 -6.95 0.53
CA LEU A 89 11.59 -5.79 1.08
C LEU A 89 12.83 -6.17 1.90
N GLN A 90 12.94 -7.38 2.45
CA GLN A 90 14.18 -7.84 3.10
C GLN A 90 15.32 -7.86 2.08
N LYS A 91 15.07 -8.47 0.93
CA LYS A 91 16.04 -8.59 -0.16
C LYS A 91 16.40 -7.21 -0.72
N GLU A 92 15.39 -6.44 -1.10
CA GLU A 92 15.57 -5.13 -1.75
C GLU A 92 16.37 -4.15 -0.87
N VAL A 93 16.02 -4.05 0.42
CA VAL A 93 16.73 -3.17 1.38
C VAL A 93 18.15 -3.66 1.60
N HIS A 94 18.36 -4.98 1.77
CA HIS A 94 19.70 -5.53 2.01
C HIS A 94 20.64 -5.30 0.83
N GLU A 95 20.17 -5.50 -0.39
CA GLU A 95 20.98 -5.30 -1.60
C GLU A 95 21.31 -3.83 -1.83
N ASP A 96 20.36 -2.91 -1.65
CA ASP A 96 20.67 -1.48 -1.75
C ASP A 96 21.63 -1.02 -0.64
N MET A 97 21.44 -1.51 0.58
CA MET A 97 22.37 -1.21 1.68
C MET A 97 23.76 -1.79 1.46
N ALA A 98 23.89 -2.98 0.87
CA ALA A 98 25.19 -3.56 0.55
C ALA A 98 25.99 -2.70 -0.43
N ALA A 99 25.29 -2.11 -1.40
CA ALA A 99 25.90 -1.23 -2.38
C ALA A 99 26.12 0.22 -1.88
N ASN A 100 25.35 0.69 -0.88
CA ASN A 100 25.30 2.09 -0.49
C ASN A 100 25.24 2.29 1.04
N PHE A 101 25.99 1.48 1.80
CA PHE A 101 25.87 1.44 3.27
C PHE A 101 26.10 2.80 3.94
N SER A 102 26.97 3.64 3.39
CA SER A 102 27.27 4.98 3.92
C SER A 102 26.06 5.95 3.90
N ASP A 103 25.11 5.73 3.01
CA ASP A 103 23.91 6.56 2.89
C ASP A 103 22.90 6.26 4.00
N TYR A 104 23.00 5.07 4.60
CA TYR A 104 22.09 4.59 5.62
C TYR A 104 22.51 5.01 7.03
N PRO A 105 21.58 5.27 7.94
CA PRO A 105 21.91 5.76 9.27
C PRO A 105 22.42 4.64 10.22
N SER A 106 22.58 3.41 9.75
CA SER A 106 22.89 2.23 10.55
C SER A 106 24.19 2.36 11.36
N LYS A 107 25.23 2.99 10.78
CA LYS A 107 26.47 3.28 11.51
C LYS A 107 26.23 4.29 12.63
N ARG A 108 25.55 5.37 12.34
CA ARG A 108 25.31 6.48 13.29
C ARG A 108 24.36 6.09 14.41
N LEU A 109 23.27 5.34 14.09
CA LEU A 109 22.24 5.02 15.08
C LEU A 109 22.53 3.75 15.89
N TRP A 110 23.23 2.77 15.30
CA TRP A 110 23.42 1.44 15.93
C TRP A 110 24.87 0.93 15.88
N GLY A 111 25.84 1.78 15.51
CA GLY A 111 27.26 1.41 15.46
C GLY A 111 27.58 0.29 14.45
N ARG A 112 26.70 0.03 13.47
CA ARG A 112 26.91 -1.04 12.50
C ARG A 112 28.02 -0.66 11.53
N THR A 113 28.79 -1.66 11.11
CA THR A 113 29.87 -1.49 10.11
C THR A 113 29.54 -2.17 8.78
N SER A 114 28.47 -2.95 8.73
CA SER A 114 27.99 -3.65 7.54
C SER A 114 26.48 -3.86 7.63
N PRO A 115 25.80 -4.14 6.51
CA PRO A 115 24.40 -4.53 6.49
C PRO A 115 24.16 -5.82 7.28
N ASP A 116 22.92 -5.96 7.78
CA ASP A 116 22.44 -7.15 8.48
C ASP A 116 21.05 -7.51 7.99
N SER A 117 20.95 -8.53 7.15
CA SER A 117 19.72 -8.98 6.51
C SER A 117 18.61 -9.41 7.48
N ASN A 118 18.95 -9.64 8.77
CA ASN A 118 17.97 -10.04 9.78
C ASN A 118 17.17 -8.86 10.34
N ILE A 119 17.72 -7.62 10.29
CA ILE A 119 17.14 -6.50 11.05
C ILE A 119 17.03 -5.20 10.24
N ASP A 120 17.83 -4.99 9.20
CA ASP A 120 17.94 -3.68 8.55
C ASP A 120 16.61 -3.23 7.91
N HIS A 121 15.87 -4.14 7.26
CA HIS A 121 14.54 -3.88 6.70
C HIS A 121 13.46 -3.67 7.78
N ARG A 122 13.74 -4.05 9.03
CA ARG A 122 12.84 -3.87 10.18
C ARG A 122 13.05 -2.55 10.93
N ARG A 123 13.87 -1.65 10.37
CA ARG A 123 14.21 -0.34 10.95
C ARG A 123 13.64 0.80 10.12
N VAL A 124 12.70 1.56 10.69
CA VAL A 124 12.05 2.68 9.98
C VAL A 124 13.05 3.66 9.36
N PRO A 125 14.13 4.11 10.05
CA PRO A 125 15.10 5.00 9.45
C PRO A 125 15.82 4.43 8.21
N ASN A 126 16.01 3.11 8.13
CA ASN A 126 16.57 2.47 6.94
C ASN A 126 15.54 2.42 5.81
N LEU A 127 14.29 2.09 6.11
CA LEU A 127 13.20 2.11 5.13
C LEU A 127 12.98 3.51 4.55
N MET A 128 13.10 4.57 5.35
CA MET A 128 13.01 5.95 4.87
C MET A 128 14.09 6.23 3.80
N ILE A 129 15.33 5.82 4.03
CA ILE A 129 16.41 5.98 3.04
C ILE A 129 16.12 5.12 1.81
N PHE A 130 15.76 3.85 2.01
CA PHE A 130 15.45 2.95 0.90
C PHE A 130 14.33 3.52 0.00
N PHE A 131 13.20 3.91 0.57
CA PHE A 131 12.09 4.48 -0.21
C PHE A 131 12.44 5.83 -0.85
N SER A 132 13.32 6.63 -0.24
CA SER A 132 13.81 7.85 -0.86
C SER A 132 14.72 7.60 -2.06
N ARG A 133 15.41 6.46 -2.10
CA ARG A 133 16.34 6.09 -3.18
C ARG A 133 15.67 5.32 -4.30
N LYS A 134 14.69 4.48 -3.97
CA LYS A 134 14.10 3.49 -4.89
C LYS A 134 12.63 3.78 -5.23
N GLY A 135 11.95 4.54 -4.40
CA GLY A 135 10.55 4.92 -4.58
C GLY A 135 10.37 6.36 -5.04
N GLU A 136 9.14 6.79 -4.99
CA GLU A 136 8.74 8.18 -5.18
C GLU A 136 8.67 8.86 -3.80
N VAL A 137 9.36 9.98 -3.64
CA VAL A 137 9.21 10.86 -2.47
C VAL A 137 8.11 11.86 -2.78
N LEU A 138 7.07 11.85 -1.97
CA LEU A 138 5.90 12.70 -2.13
C LEU A 138 5.94 13.86 -1.13
N PRO A 139 5.32 15.02 -1.43
CA PRO A 139 5.24 16.12 -0.51
C PRO A 139 4.52 15.74 0.79
N ILE A 140 5.05 16.19 1.92
CA ILE A 140 4.32 16.15 3.19
C ILE A 140 3.33 17.32 3.18
N SER A 141 2.06 17.01 3.36
CA SER A 141 0.95 17.96 3.28
C SER A 141 0.08 17.89 4.54
N THR A 142 -0.63 18.97 4.82
CA THR A 142 -1.70 19.00 5.84
C THR A 142 -3.08 18.63 5.27
N ARG A 143 -3.16 18.40 3.96
CA ARG A 143 -4.39 18.01 3.27
C ARG A 143 -4.46 16.49 3.14
N SER A 144 -5.51 15.87 3.65
CA SER A 144 -5.70 14.42 3.59
C SER A 144 -5.81 13.89 2.16
N ASP A 145 -6.31 14.69 1.22
CA ASP A 145 -6.54 14.27 -0.16
C ASP A 145 -5.23 14.06 -0.95
N ASP A 146 -4.11 14.57 -0.44
CA ASP A 146 -2.78 14.39 -1.04
C ASP A 146 -2.19 12.99 -0.72
N TYR A 147 -2.83 12.21 0.16
CA TYR A 147 -2.42 10.87 0.55
C TYR A 147 -3.38 9.84 -0.06
N GLN A 148 -2.82 8.86 -0.78
CA GLN A 148 -3.60 7.89 -1.54
C GLN A 148 -3.35 6.45 -1.04
N PRO A 149 -4.30 5.51 -1.25
CA PRO A 149 -4.09 4.11 -0.91
C PRO A 149 -2.79 3.55 -1.51
N GLY A 150 -2.03 2.83 -0.69
CA GLY A 150 -0.70 2.30 -1.01
C GLY A 150 0.46 3.22 -0.65
N ASP A 151 0.20 4.48 -0.26
CA ASP A 151 1.24 5.38 0.24
C ASP A 151 1.78 4.91 1.59
N LEU A 152 3.09 5.06 1.77
CA LEU A 152 3.81 4.77 3.00
C LEU A 152 4.07 6.07 3.74
N ILE A 153 3.68 6.11 5.00
CA ILE A 153 3.84 7.27 5.85
C ILE A 153 4.75 6.91 7.01
N THR A 154 5.72 7.77 7.30
CA THR A 154 6.54 7.68 8.50
C THR A 154 6.27 8.84 9.43
N TRP A 155 6.35 8.57 10.73
CA TRP A 155 6.13 9.56 11.78
C TRP A 155 7.25 9.57 12.81
N ASP A 156 7.38 10.71 13.48
CA ASP A 156 8.08 10.87 14.75
C ASP A 156 7.04 10.84 15.87
N LEU A 157 7.08 9.80 16.70
CA LEU A 157 6.21 9.66 17.88
C LEU A 157 6.72 10.46 19.08
N GLY A 158 7.84 11.17 18.94
CA GLY A 158 8.55 11.82 20.05
C GLY A 158 9.60 10.92 20.69
N GLY A 159 10.56 11.54 21.40
CA GLY A 159 11.62 10.81 22.09
C GLY A 159 12.56 10.01 21.17
N GLY A 160 12.61 10.30 19.90
CA GLY A 160 13.44 9.57 18.92
C GLY A 160 12.79 8.27 18.40
N LEU A 161 11.52 8.03 18.74
CA LEU A 161 10.77 6.88 18.26
C LEU A 161 10.20 7.15 16.87
N THR A 162 10.62 6.36 15.89
CA THR A 162 10.10 6.41 14.53
C THR A 162 9.03 5.35 14.30
N HIS A 163 8.06 5.66 13.45
CA HIS A 163 6.96 4.77 13.13
C HIS A 163 6.66 4.78 11.63
N ILE A 164 6.04 3.70 11.13
CA ILE A 164 5.61 3.58 9.73
C ILE A 164 4.24 2.91 9.66
N GLY A 165 3.46 3.31 8.67
CA GLY A 165 2.19 2.69 8.30
C GLY A 165 1.87 2.90 6.84
N MET A 166 0.76 2.33 6.39
CA MET A 166 0.30 2.38 5.01
C MET A 166 -1.10 2.97 4.93
N VAL A 167 -1.29 3.92 4.03
CA VAL A 167 -2.62 4.43 3.66
C VAL A 167 -3.39 3.33 2.93
N VAL A 168 -4.64 3.11 3.32
CA VAL A 168 -5.46 2.04 2.75
C VAL A 168 -6.77 2.56 2.14
N ASP A 169 -7.34 1.80 1.20
CA ASP A 169 -8.57 2.15 0.49
C ASP A 169 -9.83 1.88 1.35
N GLN A 170 -9.78 2.45 2.55
CA GLN A 170 -10.93 2.54 3.47
C GLN A 170 -10.95 3.95 4.03
N LYS A 171 -12.15 4.56 4.05
CA LYS A 171 -12.34 5.93 4.55
C LYS A 171 -13.12 5.93 5.86
N THR A 172 -12.76 6.87 6.72
CA THR A 172 -13.56 7.15 7.91
C THR A 172 -14.94 7.64 7.52
N LEU A 173 -15.94 7.37 8.35
CA LEU A 173 -17.33 7.77 8.09
C LEU A 173 -17.54 9.30 8.13
N LEU A 174 -16.88 9.97 9.07
CA LEU A 174 -17.08 11.40 9.33
C LEU A 174 -16.11 12.27 8.50
N SER A 175 -14.81 12.08 8.67
CA SER A 175 -13.79 12.92 8.03
C SER A 175 -13.58 12.59 6.55
N ARG A 176 -14.04 11.42 6.09
CA ARG A 176 -13.83 10.91 4.73
C ARG A 176 -12.35 10.75 4.35
N ARG A 177 -11.45 10.81 5.34
CA ARG A 177 -10.01 10.54 5.14
C ARG A 177 -9.76 9.06 4.95
N TYR A 178 -8.74 8.72 4.20
CA TYR A 178 -8.23 7.35 4.14
C TYR A 178 -7.63 6.95 5.49
N MET A 179 -7.90 5.71 5.89
CA MET A 179 -7.37 5.12 7.11
C MET A 179 -5.94 4.63 6.92
N ILE A 180 -5.27 4.40 8.03
CA ILE A 180 -3.90 3.88 8.08
C ILE A 180 -3.92 2.47 8.67
N VAL A 181 -3.22 1.55 8.03
CA VAL A 181 -2.85 0.28 8.66
C VAL A 181 -1.45 0.40 9.23
N HIS A 182 -1.30 0.14 10.52
CA HIS A 182 -0.04 0.16 11.25
C HIS A 182 -0.08 -0.76 12.48
N ASN A 183 1.07 -0.96 13.14
CA ASN A 183 1.17 -1.67 14.43
C ASN A 183 1.99 -0.82 15.42
N ILE A 184 1.31 -0.20 16.38
CA ILE A 184 1.94 0.65 17.42
C ILE A 184 1.96 -0.03 18.80
N GLY A 185 2.00 -1.36 18.85
CA GLY A 185 2.15 -2.11 20.09
C GLY A 185 0.97 -3.00 20.48
N ARG A 186 -0.16 -2.90 19.76
CA ARG A 186 -1.37 -3.69 20.04
C ARG A 186 -1.78 -4.63 18.90
N GLY A 187 -0.81 -5.02 18.06
CA GLY A 187 -1.05 -5.71 16.80
C GLY A 187 -1.43 -4.75 15.66
N PRO A 188 -1.51 -5.28 14.43
CA PRO A 188 -1.89 -4.47 13.28
C PRO A 188 -3.33 -4.00 13.39
N LYS A 189 -3.56 -2.71 13.15
CA LYS A 189 -4.88 -2.06 13.20
C LYS A 189 -5.04 -1.09 12.05
N MET A 190 -6.29 -0.87 11.69
CA MET A 190 -6.70 0.17 10.75
C MET A 190 -7.35 1.31 11.53
N GLU A 191 -6.72 2.48 11.53
CA GLU A 191 -7.10 3.62 12.36
C GLU A 191 -7.05 4.93 11.56
N ASP A 192 -7.76 5.97 12.00
CA ASP A 192 -7.69 7.34 11.45
C ASP A 192 -6.50 8.09 12.05
N ALA A 193 -5.29 7.60 11.79
CA ALA A 193 -4.05 8.02 12.45
C ALA A 193 -3.13 8.90 11.59
N LEU A 194 -3.58 9.34 10.39
CA LEU A 194 -2.72 10.05 9.44
C LEU A 194 -2.02 11.27 10.06
N PHE A 195 -2.73 12.05 10.86
CA PHE A 195 -2.24 13.29 11.46
C PHE A 195 -2.06 13.24 12.99
N ASP A 196 -2.03 12.04 13.58
CA ASP A 196 -1.88 11.89 15.03
C ASP A 196 -0.47 12.27 15.53
N TRP A 197 0.53 12.17 14.63
CA TRP A 197 1.92 12.49 14.94
C TRP A 197 2.56 13.30 13.81
N LYS A 198 3.74 13.83 14.09
CA LYS A 198 4.51 14.57 13.09
C LYS A 198 4.95 13.63 11.96
N ILE A 199 4.41 13.85 10.77
CA ILE A 199 4.85 13.14 9.55
C ILE A 199 6.29 13.52 9.24
N THR A 200 7.13 12.52 8.97
CA THR A 200 8.56 12.67 8.63
C THR A 200 8.90 12.16 7.24
N GLY A 201 7.98 11.45 6.60
CA GLY A 201 8.15 10.99 5.22
C GLY A 201 6.82 10.54 4.62
N HIS A 202 6.74 10.70 3.29
CA HIS A 202 5.61 10.28 2.46
C HIS A 202 6.19 9.67 1.19
N TYR A 203 5.93 8.39 0.96
CA TYR A 203 6.56 7.63 -0.11
C TYR A 203 5.57 6.75 -0.84
N ARG A 204 5.93 6.39 -2.08
CA ARG A 204 5.25 5.38 -2.88
C ARG A 204 6.29 4.48 -3.54
N TYR A 205 6.15 3.17 -3.45
CA TYR A 205 7.09 2.22 -4.01
C TYR A 205 6.35 1.10 -4.74
N PHE A 206 6.78 0.80 -5.96
CA PHE A 206 6.13 -0.17 -6.86
C PHE A 206 6.94 -1.46 -7.07
N GLY A 207 8.05 -1.58 -6.39
CA GLY A 207 9.02 -2.64 -6.63
C GLY A 207 10.15 -2.21 -7.58
N PRO A 208 11.08 -3.14 -7.85
CA PRO A 208 12.23 -2.92 -8.74
C PRO A 208 11.81 -2.80 -10.20
#